data_8e83e066b4c64e9c3156a0cb0a331613
#
_entry.id   8e83e066b4c64e9c3156a0cb0a331613
#
_cell.length_a   1.000
_cell.length_b   1.000
_cell.length_c   1.000
_cell.angle_alpha   90.00
_cell.angle_beta   90.00
_cell.angle_gamma   90.00
#
_symmetry.space_group_name_H-M   'P 1'
#
loop_
_entity.id
_entity.type
_entity.pdbx_description
1 polymer ?
#
loop_
_entity_poly.entity_id
_entity_poly.type
_entity_poly.pdbx_seq_one_letter_code
_entity_poly.pdbx_strand_id
1 'polypeptide(L)'
;CIRDSSRMAQEQKKVVKSPLTEVFRKSWKQVLQATFLVAVTYTLFYTLATWSLAWGTKIKREGGGDLGFTNQEYLLMLMISICVFALFIVLSCLYADRIGRRRVLMFSSCALVVFAVLFPFLLDSGLVGQKNFAATMVFLCLGFALMGIAFGPIGAFLPELFDANVRYSGSGIGYNLAAIVGAAFVPTIATWLSKNFGVHSVGLYLAVMAVCCLIALATCKETKDVDFTK
;
A
#
# COMPACT_ATOMS: atom_id res chain seq x y z
N CYS A 1 -32.30 -26.43 19.33
CA CYS A 1 -32.65 -25.42 18.31
C CYS A 1 -33.27 -24.13 18.85
N ILE A 2 -34.30 -24.20 19.71
CA ILE A 2 -34.99 -22.99 20.22
C ILE A 2 -34.12 -22.20 21.23
N ARG A 3 -33.28 -22.87 22.01
CA ARG A 3 -32.35 -22.24 22.96
C ARG A 3 -31.18 -21.51 22.26
N ASP A 4 -30.74 -21.99 21.10
CA ASP A 4 -29.69 -21.33 20.33
C ASP A 4 -30.20 -20.12 19.56
N SER A 5 -31.43 -20.18 19.05
CA SER A 5 -32.06 -19.03 18.40
C SER A 5 -32.34 -17.87 19.37
N SER A 6 -32.66 -18.15 20.63
CA SER A 6 -32.84 -17.10 21.64
C SER A 6 -31.50 -16.47 22.12
N ARG A 7 -30.41 -17.25 22.15
CA ARG A 7 -29.06 -16.72 22.41
C ARG A 7 -28.56 -15.88 21.24
N MET A 8 -28.71 -16.36 19.99
CA MET A 8 -28.42 -15.55 18.79
C MET A 8 -29.25 -14.27 18.71
N ALA A 9 -30.54 -14.31 19.10
CA ALA A 9 -31.38 -13.12 19.14
C ALA A 9 -31.00 -12.16 20.26
N GLN A 10 -30.41 -12.64 21.36
CA GLN A 10 -29.89 -11.77 22.43
C GLN A 10 -28.50 -11.21 22.08
N GLU A 11 -27.66 -11.92 21.36
CA GLU A 11 -26.40 -11.41 20.81
C GLU A 11 -26.65 -10.35 19.70
N GLN A 12 -27.65 -10.55 18.85
CA GLN A 12 -28.09 -9.54 17.88
C GLN A 12 -28.63 -8.26 18.52
N LYS A 13 -29.14 -8.29 19.77
CA LYS A 13 -29.56 -7.08 20.51
C LYS A 13 -28.42 -6.19 20.99
N LYS A 14 -27.17 -6.62 20.90
CA LYS A 14 -25.99 -5.77 21.10
C LYS A 14 -25.53 -5.07 19.83
N VAL A 15 -26.41 -4.86 18.87
CA VAL A 15 -26.13 -4.02 17.71
C VAL A 15 -25.82 -2.61 18.23
N VAL A 16 -24.57 -2.21 18.08
CA VAL A 16 -24.08 -0.90 18.48
C VAL A 16 -24.88 0.17 17.77
N LYS A 17 -25.62 1.00 18.52
CA LYS A 17 -26.49 2.06 17.97
C LYS A 17 -25.76 3.08 17.10
N SER A 18 -24.40 3.16 17.21
CA SER A 18 -23.54 4.02 16.39
C SER A 18 -22.15 3.41 16.26
N PRO A 19 -21.92 2.49 15.27
CA PRO A 19 -20.63 1.83 15.07
C PRO A 19 -19.48 2.81 14.86
N LEU A 20 -19.74 3.92 14.15
CA LEU A 20 -18.72 4.94 13.85
C LEU A 20 -18.18 5.60 15.12
N THR A 21 -19.08 6.01 16.02
CA THR A 21 -18.68 6.66 17.28
C THR A 21 -17.87 5.73 18.17
N GLU A 22 -18.24 4.44 18.18
CA GLU A 22 -17.52 3.43 18.96
C GLU A 22 -16.14 3.15 18.40
N VAL A 23 -15.97 3.09 17.07
CA VAL A 23 -14.67 2.96 16.41
C VAL A 23 -13.73 4.08 16.81
N PHE A 24 -14.16 5.34 16.69
CA PHE A 24 -13.31 6.49 17.04
C PHE A 24 -13.02 6.59 18.54
N ARG A 25 -13.95 6.15 19.40
CA ARG A 25 -13.75 6.23 20.86
C ARG A 25 -12.87 5.10 21.41
N LYS A 26 -13.02 3.87 20.90
CA LYS A 26 -12.34 2.68 21.43
C LYS A 26 -11.18 2.19 20.58
N SER A 27 -11.23 2.39 19.26
CA SER A 27 -10.33 1.77 18.28
C SER A 27 -9.55 2.77 17.43
N TRP A 28 -9.37 4.02 17.89
CA TRP A 28 -8.67 5.06 17.13
C TRP A 28 -7.22 4.70 16.78
N LYS A 29 -6.53 3.95 17.68
CA LYS A 29 -5.17 3.45 17.43
C LYS A 29 -5.15 2.46 16.27
N GLN A 30 -6.09 1.52 16.26
CA GLN A 30 -6.26 0.54 15.19
C GLN A 30 -6.61 1.23 13.87
N VAL A 31 -7.43 2.29 13.91
CA VAL A 31 -7.74 3.10 12.72
C VAL A 31 -6.48 3.75 12.15
N LEU A 32 -5.63 4.35 12.99
CA LEU A 32 -4.36 4.92 12.54
C LEU A 32 -3.41 3.85 11.98
N GLN A 33 -3.28 2.71 12.66
CA GLN A 33 -2.48 1.57 12.19
C GLN A 33 -2.97 1.09 10.82
N ALA A 34 -4.28 0.88 10.68
CA ALA A 34 -4.93 0.50 9.43
C ALA A 34 -4.68 1.53 8.32
N THR A 35 -4.81 2.81 8.64
CA THR A 35 -4.59 3.91 7.69
C THR A 35 -3.16 3.88 7.14
N PHE A 36 -2.13 3.86 7.98
CA PHE A 36 -0.75 3.87 7.50
C PHE A 36 -0.34 2.57 6.80
N LEU A 37 -0.88 1.44 7.24
CA LEU A 37 -0.66 0.14 6.62
C LEU A 37 -1.13 0.12 5.16
N VAL A 38 -2.30 0.66 4.89
CA VAL A 38 -2.89 0.69 3.54
C VAL A 38 -2.38 1.90 2.74
N ALA A 39 -2.13 3.05 3.39
CA ALA A 39 -1.68 4.26 2.71
C ALA A 39 -0.36 4.07 1.95
N VAL A 40 0.58 3.27 2.48
CA VAL A 40 1.85 3.00 1.81
C VAL A 40 1.64 2.24 0.49
N THR A 41 0.70 1.31 0.42
CA THR A 41 0.39 0.58 -0.82
C THR A 41 -0.26 1.48 -1.86
N TYR A 42 -1.14 2.39 -1.45
CA TYR A 42 -1.68 3.42 -2.32
C TYR A 42 -0.61 4.38 -2.82
N THR A 43 0.27 4.85 -1.92
CA THR A 43 1.38 5.73 -2.29
C THR A 43 2.28 5.05 -3.34
N LEU A 44 2.61 3.79 -3.14
CA LEU A 44 3.42 3.02 -4.09
C LEU A 44 2.69 2.86 -5.43
N PHE A 45 1.41 2.50 -5.41
CA PHE A 45 0.61 2.35 -6.64
C PHE A 45 0.58 3.62 -7.47
N TYR A 46 0.23 4.75 -6.87
CA TYR A 46 0.14 6.01 -7.60
C TYR A 46 1.50 6.56 -8.02
N THR A 47 2.56 6.25 -7.27
CA THR A 47 3.92 6.53 -7.70
C THR A 47 4.31 5.69 -8.93
N LEU A 48 3.98 4.38 -8.94
CA LEU A 48 4.31 3.49 -10.05
C LEU A 48 3.42 3.71 -11.27
N ALA A 49 2.11 3.87 -11.10
CA ALA A 49 1.17 3.90 -12.22
C ALA A 49 0.96 5.31 -12.79
N THR A 50 0.87 6.33 -11.93
CA THR A 50 0.47 7.67 -12.37
C THR A 50 1.65 8.61 -12.50
N TRP A 51 2.42 8.78 -11.41
CA TRP A 51 3.55 9.69 -11.44
C TRP A 51 4.67 9.20 -12.37
N SER A 52 5.03 7.93 -12.34
CA SER A 52 6.12 7.42 -13.17
C SER A 52 5.79 7.44 -14.66
N LEU A 53 4.53 7.25 -15.05
CA LEU A 53 4.08 7.43 -16.43
C LEU A 53 4.31 8.88 -16.89
N ALA A 54 3.89 9.85 -16.06
CA ALA A 54 4.10 11.26 -16.38
C ALA A 54 5.60 11.63 -16.40
N TRP A 55 6.39 11.05 -15.50
CA TRP A 55 7.84 11.25 -15.44
C TRP A 55 8.55 10.67 -16.67
N GLY A 56 8.16 9.48 -17.11
CA GLY A 56 8.78 8.77 -18.21
C GLY A 56 8.43 9.31 -19.61
N THR A 57 7.25 9.94 -19.75
CA THR A 57 6.72 10.36 -21.05
C THR A 57 6.80 11.85 -21.32
N LYS A 58 6.98 12.71 -20.28
CA LYS A 58 7.07 14.16 -20.41
C LYS A 58 8.51 14.66 -20.42
N ILE A 59 8.73 15.74 -21.17
CA ILE A 59 10.01 16.47 -21.19
C ILE A 59 10.23 17.24 -19.87
N LYS A 60 11.49 17.57 -19.58
CA LYS A 60 11.84 18.33 -18.35
C LYS A 60 11.10 19.65 -18.18
N ARG A 61 10.86 20.39 -19.27
CA ARG A 61 10.08 21.64 -19.24
C ARG A 61 8.66 21.47 -18.72
N GLU A 62 8.06 20.31 -18.93
CA GLU A 62 6.71 19.95 -18.46
C GLU A 62 6.72 19.24 -17.10
N GLY A 63 7.90 19.11 -16.49
CA GLY A 63 8.09 18.45 -15.20
C GLY A 63 8.19 16.94 -15.30
N GLY A 64 8.62 16.42 -16.43
CA GLY A 64 8.99 15.01 -16.64
C GLY A 64 10.47 14.74 -16.44
N GLY A 65 10.86 13.47 -16.59
CA GLY A 65 12.24 12.98 -16.47
C GLY A 65 13.03 13.00 -17.76
N ASP A 66 12.39 13.34 -18.89
CA ASP A 66 12.99 13.30 -20.23
C ASP A 66 13.56 11.91 -20.61
N LEU A 67 12.86 10.86 -20.17
CA LEU A 67 13.25 9.48 -20.48
C LEU A 67 12.95 9.11 -21.94
N GLY A 68 12.13 9.90 -22.64
CA GLY A 68 11.87 9.77 -24.08
C GLY A 68 10.94 8.62 -24.47
N PHE A 69 10.15 8.08 -23.54
CA PHE A 69 9.14 7.07 -23.85
C PHE A 69 7.86 7.70 -24.41
N THR A 70 7.21 7.00 -25.33
CA THR A 70 5.83 7.31 -25.70
C THR A 70 4.85 6.77 -24.65
N ASN A 71 3.64 7.36 -24.59
CA ASN A 71 2.60 6.87 -23.68
C ASN A 71 2.28 5.38 -23.94
N GLN A 72 2.26 4.95 -25.18
CA GLN A 72 1.97 3.55 -25.53
C GLN A 72 3.06 2.59 -25.02
N GLU A 73 4.34 2.92 -25.23
CA GLU A 73 5.47 2.13 -24.73
C GLU A 73 5.41 1.98 -23.22
N TYR A 74 5.17 3.09 -22.51
CA TYR A 74 5.11 3.07 -21.03
C TYR A 74 3.90 2.29 -20.50
N LEU A 75 2.74 2.44 -21.13
CA LEU A 75 1.54 1.69 -20.75
C LEU A 75 1.70 0.18 -20.96
N LEU A 76 2.37 -0.24 -22.04
CA LEU A 76 2.69 -1.66 -22.25
C LEU A 76 3.60 -2.22 -21.15
N MET A 77 4.62 -1.45 -20.73
CA MET A 77 5.48 -1.83 -19.60
C MET A 77 4.67 -1.94 -18.29
N LEU A 78 3.75 -1.01 -18.05
CA LEU A 78 2.84 -1.07 -16.90
C LEU A 78 1.95 -2.33 -16.94
N MET A 79 1.37 -2.66 -18.10
CA MET A 79 0.54 -3.86 -18.25
C MET A 79 1.30 -5.15 -17.92
N ILE A 80 2.54 -5.27 -18.36
CA ILE A 80 3.39 -6.42 -18.04
C ILE A 80 3.66 -6.45 -16.53
N SER A 81 3.97 -5.30 -15.93
CA SER A 81 4.29 -5.20 -14.51
C SER A 81 3.09 -5.48 -13.59
N ILE A 82 1.86 -5.21 -14.04
CA ILE A 82 0.63 -5.58 -13.32
C ILE A 82 0.46 -7.11 -13.27
N CYS A 83 0.90 -7.85 -14.29
CA CYS A 83 0.91 -9.32 -14.23
C CYS A 83 1.86 -9.82 -13.13
N VAL A 84 3.01 -9.17 -12.97
CA VAL A 84 3.95 -9.44 -11.86
C VAL A 84 3.29 -9.16 -10.51
N PHE A 85 2.58 -8.04 -10.38
CA PHE A 85 1.81 -7.71 -9.18
C PHE A 85 0.81 -8.81 -8.82
N ALA A 86 -0.01 -9.27 -9.77
CA ALA A 86 -0.99 -10.31 -9.56
C ALA A 86 -0.35 -11.63 -9.08
N LEU A 87 0.77 -12.02 -9.70
CA LEU A 87 1.54 -13.20 -9.29
C LEU A 87 2.02 -13.08 -7.84
N PHE A 88 2.60 -11.94 -7.48
CA PHE A 88 3.14 -11.73 -6.14
C PHE A 88 2.06 -11.58 -5.06
N ILE A 89 0.83 -11.15 -5.38
CA ILE A 89 -0.31 -11.23 -4.46
C ILE A 89 -0.56 -12.68 -4.05
N VAL A 90 -0.70 -13.58 -5.03
CA VAL A 90 -0.98 -15.00 -4.77
C VAL A 90 0.13 -15.64 -3.93
N LEU A 91 1.39 -15.43 -4.34
CA LEU A 91 2.54 -15.95 -3.59
C LEU A 91 2.58 -15.42 -2.17
N SER A 92 2.33 -14.12 -1.99
CA SER A 92 2.36 -13.47 -0.68
C SER A 92 1.25 -13.99 0.25
N CYS A 93 0.04 -14.22 -0.25
CA CYS A 93 -1.04 -14.82 0.54
C CYS A 93 -0.64 -16.21 1.06
N LEU A 94 -0.10 -17.07 0.20
CA LEU A 94 0.34 -18.42 0.58
C LEU A 94 1.47 -18.40 1.63
N TYR A 95 2.41 -17.46 1.49
CA TYR A 95 3.49 -17.28 2.46
C TYR A 95 3.01 -16.68 3.78
N ALA A 96 2.10 -15.72 3.72
CA ALA A 96 1.58 -15.04 4.90
C ALA A 96 0.82 -15.99 5.84
N ASP A 97 0.09 -16.97 5.30
CA ASP A 97 -0.62 -17.97 6.09
C ASP A 97 0.35 -18.93 6.81
N ARG A 98 1.57 -19.13 6.27
CA ARG A 98 2.59 -20.02 6.88
C ARG A 98 3.47 -19.30 7.90
N ILE A 99 3.98 -18.11 7.56
CA ILE A 99 5.01 -17.39 8.33
C ILE A 99 4.39 -16.40 9.32
N GLY A 100 3.18 -15.92 9.01
CA GLY A 100 2.49 -14.86 9.76
C GLY A 100 2.36 -13.58 8.93
N ARG A 101 1.17 -12.99 8.97
CA ARG A 101 0.80 -11.84 8.13
C ARG A 101 1.61 -10.60 8.47
N ARG A 102 1.76 -10.30 9.77
CA ARG A 102 2.57 -9.17 10.25
C ARG A 102 4.02 -9.26 9.79
N ARG A 103 4.62 -10.46 9.85
CA ARG A 103 6.03 -10.66 9.45
C ARG A 103 6.24 -10.38 7.96
N VAL A 104 5.34 -10.87 7.11
CA VAL A 104 5.41 -10.62 5.66
C VAL A 104 5.25 -9.13 5.37
N LEU A 105 4.33 -8.44 6.03
CA LEU A 105 4.13 -7.00 5.90
C LEU A 105 5.34 -6.19 6.38
N MET A 106 5.97 -6.58 7.49
CA MET A 106 7.21 -5.93 7.96
C MET A 106 8.35 -6.12 6.96
N PHE A 107 8.52 -7.33 6.44
CA PHE A 107 9.54 -7.61 5.43
C PHE A 107 9.32 -6.77 4.16
N SER A 108 8.08 -6.76 3.64
CA SER A 108 7.76 -5.96 2.45
C SER A 108 7.97 -4.47 2.66
N SER A 109 7.64 -3.95 3.85
CA SER A 109 7.84 -2.53 4.17
C SER A 109 9.33 -2.17 4.31
N CYS A 110 10.16 -3.05 4.89
CA CYS A 110 11.61 -2.87 4.91
C CYS A 110 12.20 -2.88 3.48
N ALA A 111 11.79 -3.85 2.65
CA ALA A 111 12.23 -3.91 1.26
C ALA A 111 11.75 -2.69 0.46
N LEU A 112 10.58 -2.15 0.79
CA LEU A 112 10.05 -0.93 0.18
C LEU A 112 10.88 0.31 0.55
N VAL A 113 11.40 0.42 1.78
CA VAL A 113 12.33 1.50 2.15
C VAL A 113 13.59 1.43 1.28
N VAL A 114 14.16 0.24 1.11
CA VAL A 114 15.35 0.05 0.26
C VAL A 114 15.03 0.41 -1.20
N PHE A 115 13.91 -0.08 -1.72
CA PHE A 115 13.45 0.25 -3.07
C PHE A 115 13.25 1.76 -3.25
N ALA A 116 12.64 2.44 -2.29
CA ALA A 116 12.35 3.88 -2.32
C ALA A 116 13.64 4.72 -2.40
N VAL A 117 14.73 4.27 -1.80
CA VAL A 117 16.04 4.94 -1.89
C VAL A 117 16.73 4.64 -3.22
N LEU A 118 16.56 3.43 -3.76
CA LEU A 118 17.30 2.98 -4.93
C LEU A 118 16.61 3.31 -6.26
N PHE A 119 15.27 3.33 -6.33
CA PHE A 119 14.59 3.49 -7.61
C PHE A 119 14.88 4.81 -8.34
N PRO A 120 15.15 5.95 -7.68
CA PRO A 120 15.46 7.18 -8.38
C PRO A 120 16.65 7.04 -9.34
N PHE A 121 17.63 6.21 -8.99
CA PHE A 121 18.78 5.93 -9.85
C PHE A 121 18.40 5.21 -11.15
N LEU A 122 17.33 4.41 -11.14
CA LEU A 122 16.82 3.70 -12.31
C LEU A 122 16.00 4.60 -13.25
N LEU A 123 15.52 5.74 -12.75
CA LEU A 123 14.73 6.72 -13.51
C LEU A 123 15.46 8.03 -13.80
N ASP A 124 16.73 8.12 -13.46
CA ASP A 124 17.54 9.30 -13.78
C ASP A 124 18.11 9.16 -15.19
N SER A 125 17.58 9.96 -16.13
CA SER A 125 18.04 9.99 -17.52
C SER A 125 19.51 10.37 -17.68
N GLY A 126 20.08 11.07 -16.70
CA GLY A 126 21.51 11.42 -16.67
C GLY A 126 22.40 10.23 -16.36
N LEU A 127 21.92 9.27 -15.59
CA LEU A 127 22.67 8.06 -15.21
C LEU A 127 22.43 6.88 -16.14
N VAL A 128 21.18 6.69 -16.53
CA VAL A 128 20.71 5.48 -17.24
C VAL A 128 20.59 5.68 -18.75
N GLY A 129 20.59 6.93 -19.20
CA GLY A 129 20.35 7.30 -20.59
C GLY A 129 18.86 7.36 -20.95
N GLN A 130 18.58 7.91 -22.14
CA GLN A 130 17.21 7.96 -22.66
C GLN A 130 16.76 6.60 -23.19
N LYS A 131 15.46 6.29 -23.11
CA LYS A 131 14.81 5.05 -23.58
C LYS A 131 15.44 3.77 -23.06
N ASN A 132 15.90 3.76 -21.81
CA ASN A 132 16.40 2.51 -21.21
C ASN A 132 15.23 1.65 -20.73
N PHE A 133 14.73 0.78 -21.62
CA PHE A 133 13.64 -0.15 -21.32
C PHE A 133 13.98 -1.09 -20.15
N ALA A 134 15.22 -1.57 -20.06
CA ALA A 134 15.62 -2.52 -19.04
C ALA A 134 15.54 -1.89 -17.64
N ALA A 135 16.08 -0.69 -17.45
CA ALA A 135 16.04 0.01 -16.16
C ALA A 135 14.61 0.33 -15.74
N THR A 136 13.78 0.84 -16.68
CA THR A 136 12.38 1.16 -16.41
C THR A 136 11.56 -0.10 -16.10
N MET A 137 11.76 -1.19 -16.82
CA MET A 137 11.11 -2.48 -16.54
C MET A 137 11.50 -3.04 -15.17
N VAL A 138 12.79 -2.98 -14.82
CA VAL A 138 13.26 -3.41 -13.50
C VAL A 138 12.59 -2.57 -12.39
N PHE A 139 12.54 -1.24 -12.56
CA PHE A 139 11.86 -0.36 -11.63
C PHE A 139 10.38 -0.75 -11.46
N LEU A 140 9.64 -0.88 -12.57
CA LEU A 140 8.22 -1.21 -12.54
C LEU A 140 7.96 -2.61 -11.95
N CYS A 141 8.68 -3.62 -12.44
CA CYS A 141 8.47 -5.00 -11.98
C CYS A 141 8.83 -5.18 -10.50
N LEU A 142 9.93 -4.60 -10.02
CA LEU A 142 10.29 -4.64 -8.60
C LEU A 142 9.28 -3.89 -7.75
N GLY A 143 8.86 -2.70 -8.16
CA GLY A 143 7.87 -1.92 -7.44
C GLY A 143 6.53 -2.64 -7.34
N PHE A 144 6.02 -3.20 -8.45
CA PHE A 144 4.78 -3.97 -8.46
C PHE A 144 4.90 -5.32 -7.74
N ALA A 145 6.05 -5.98 -7.76
CA ALA A 145 6.29 -7.18 -6.95
C ALA A 145 6.22 -6.86 -5.44
N LEU A 146 6.91 -5.82 -4.99
CA LEU A 146 6.85 -5.37 -3.60
C LEU A 146 5.44 -4.97 -3.17
N MET A 147 4.72 -4.29 -4.07
CA MET A 147 3.31 -3.95 -3.85
C MET A 147 2.46 -5.20 -3.70
N GLY A 148 2.65 -6.24 -4.54
CA GLY A 148 1.94 -7.51 -4.44
C GLY A 148 2.21 -8.23 -3.12
N ILE A 149 3.47 -8.23 -2.67
CA ILE A 149 3.86 -8.82 -1.38
C ILE A 149 3.17 -8.09 -0.22
N ALA A 150 3.08 -6.76 -0.27
CA ALA A 150 2.41 -5.98 0.77
C ALA A 150 0.88 -6.13 0.71
N PHE A 151 0.30 -6.09 -0.49
CA PHE A 151 -1.16 -6.05 -0.68
C PHE A 151 -1.84 -7.38 -0.34
N GLY A 152 -1.20 -8.52 -0.63
CA GLY A 152 -1.77 -9.85 -0.40
C GLY A 152 -2.29 -10.05 1.04
N PRO A 153 -1.45 -9.90 2.07
CA PRO A 153 -1.89 -10.11 3.46
C PRO A 153 -2.83 -9.05 4.01
N ILE A 154 -2.88 -7.83 3.44
CA ILE A 154 -3.66 -6.70 3.97
C ILE A 154 -5.14 -7.04 4.05
N GLY A 155 -5.69 -7.71 3.04
CA GLY A 155 -7.11 -8.05 2.99
C GLY A 155 -7.61 -8.85 4.18
N ALA A 156 -6.77 -9.74 4.71
CA ALA A 156 -7.07 -10.52 5.91
C ALA A 156 -6.59 -9.82 7.20
N PHE A 157 -5.40 -9.25 7.20
CA PHE A 157 -4.81 -8.63 8.39
C PHE A 157 -5.58 -7.38 8.86
N LEU A 158 -6.07 -6.56 7.93
CA LEU A 158 -6.72 -5.30 8.27
C LEU A 158 -7.99 -5.47 9.11
N PRO A 159 -8.96 -6.35 8.76
CA PRO A 159 -10.12 -6.61 9.60
C PRO A 159 -9.77 -7.21 10.97
N GLU A 160 -8.68 -7.97 11.05
CA GLU A 160 -8.22 -8.62 12.28
C GLU A 160 -7.67 -7.65 13.33
N LEU A 161 -7.34 -6.40 12.95
CA LEU A 161 -6.95 -5.36 13.89
C LEU A 161 -8.10 -4.88 14.77
N PHE A 162 -9.36 -5.16 14.38
CA PHE A 162 -10.56 -4.64 15.03
C PHE A 162 -11.36 -5.73 15.72
N ASP A 163 -11.97 -5.38 16.85
CA ASP A 163 -12.92 -6.24 17.55
C ASP A 163 -14.11 -6.60 16.65
N ALA A 164 -14.71 -7.79 16.85
CA ALA A 164 -15.76 -8.33 15.99
C ALA A 164 -16.93 -7.34 15.76
N ASN A 165 -17.32 -6.60 16.80
CA ASN A 165 -18.46 -5.67 16.77
C ASN A 165 -18.25 -4.44 15.86
N VAL A 166 -17.00 -4.04 15.62
CA VAL A 166 -16.64 -2.83 14.88
C VAL A 166 -15.73 -3.12 13.68
N ARG A 167 -15.43 -4.40 13.43
CA ARG A 167 -14.48 -4.88 12.41
C ARG A 167 -14.75 -4.32 11.03
N TYR A 168 -15.99 -4.44 10.56
CA TYR A 168 -16.37 -3.96 9.24
C TYR A 168 -16.25 -2.42 9.13
N SER A 169 -16.79 -1.71 10.10
CA SER A 169 -16.75 -0.24 10.10
C SER A 169 -15.32 0.29 10.30
N GLY A 170 -14.55 -0.33 11.19
CA GLY A 170 -13.16 0.06 11.48
C GLY A 170 -12.24 -0.15 10.28
N SER A 171 -12.31 -1.31 9.64
CA SER A 171 -11.51 -1.59 8.44
C SER A 171 -11.91 -0.68 7.27
N GLY A 172 -13.22 -0.43 7.07
CA GLY A 172 -13.72 0.48 6.05
C GLY A 172 -13.24 1.92 6.25
N ILE A 173 -13.27 2.43 7.49
CA ILE A 173 -12.75 3.77 7.81
C ILE A 173 -11.24 3.83 7.55
N GLY A 174 -10.47 2.84 8.04
CA GLY A 174 -9.03 2.78 7.81
C GLY A 174 -8.66 2.78 6.32
N TYR A 175 -9.39 2.02 5.51
CA TYR A 175 -9.21 1.96 4.06
C TYR A 175 -9.50 3.32 3.37
N ASN A 176 -10.60 3.98 3.75
CA ASN A 176 -10.98 5.27 3.16
C ASN A 176 -10.01 6.40 3.58
N LEU A 177 -9.59 6.44 4.85
CA LEU A 177 -8.59 7.39 5.30
C LEU A 177 -7.24 7.15 4.60
N ALA A 178 -6.86 5.88 4.40
CA ALA A 178 -5.67 5.53 3.64
C ALA A 178 -5.74 5.99 2.18
N ALA A 179 -6.91 5.91 1.54
CA ALA A 179 -7.11 6.41 0.19
C ALA A 179 -6.94 7.93 0.10
N ILE A 180 -7.39 8.67 1.12
CA ILE A 180 -7.18 10.12 1.17
C ILE A 180 -5.69 10.44 1.31
N VAL A 181 -5.02 9.83 2.29
CA VAL A 181 -3.60 10.12 2.59
C VAL A 181 -2.66 9.56 1.53
N GLY A 182 -2.90 8.34 1.07
CA GLY A 182 -1.99 7.57 0.22
C GLY A 182 -2.36 7.56 -1.27
N ALA A 183 -3.53 8.08 -1.68
CA ALA A 183 -3.95 8.08 -3.06
C ALA A 183 -4.22 9.49 -3.60
N ALA A 184 -5.10 10.25 -2.92
CA ALA A 184 -5.61 11.50 -3.47
C ALA A 184 -4.52 12.55 -3.71
N PHE A 185 -3.56 12.67 -2.79
CA PHE A 185 -2.52 13.70 -2.85
C PHE A 185 -1.21 13.25 -3.50
N VAL A 186 -0.98 11.95 -3.62
CA VAL A 186 0.31 11.40 -4.09
C VAL A 186 0.73 11.90 -5.47
N PRO A 187 -0.12 11.89 -6.52
CA PRO A 187 0.31 12.36 -7.83
C PRO A 187 0.72 13.84 -7.82
N THR A 188 0.00 14.67 -7.07
CA THR A 188 0.29 16.09 -6.92
C THR A 188 1.57 16.33 -6.14
N ILE A 189 1.72 15.68 -4.98
CA ILE A 189 2.92 15.79 -4.13
C ILE A 189 4.14 15.29 -4.88
N ALA A 190 4.07 14.10 -5.50
CA ALA A 190 5.18 13.51 -6.23
C ALA A 190 5.60 14.38 -7.45
N THR A 191 4.64 14.96 -8.17
CA THR A 191 4.92 15.88 -9.28
C THR A 191 5.55 17.18 -8.78
N TRP A 192 5.06 17.73 -7.67
CA TRP A 192 5.64 18.94 -7.08
C TRP A 192 7.06 18.69 -6.57
N LEU A 193 7.28 17.58 -5.86
CA LEU A 193 8.59 17.20 -5.37
C LEU A 193 9.58 16.99 -6.51
N SER A 194 9.20 16.23 -7.53
CA SER A 194 10.09 15.93 -8.65
C SER A 194 10.45 17.16 -9.46
N LYS A 195 9.54 18.14 -9.59
CA LYS A 195 9.82 19.43 -10.26
C LYS A 195 10.80 20.32 -9.50
N ASN A 196 10.67 20.40 -8.18
CA ASN A 196 11.44 21.33 -7.36
C ASN A 196 12.75 20.74 -6.83
N PHE A 197 12.77 19.44 -6.56
CA PHE A 197 13.88 18.75 -5.86
C PHE A 197 14.41 17.52 -6.61
N GLY A 198 13.84 17.21 -7.78
CA GLY A 198 14.25 16.06 -8.59
C GLY A 198 13.63 14.75 -8.14
N VAL A 199 13.93 13.68 -8.89
CA VAL A 199 13.35 12.34 -8.69
C VAL A 199 13.65 11.72 -7.32
N HIS A 200 14.80 12.05 -6.73
CA HIS A 200 15.22 11.55 -5.42
C HIS A 200 14.26 11.96 -4.29
N SER A 201 13.64 13.12 -4.40
CA SER A 201 12.67 13.59 -3.40
C SER A 201 11.38 12.75 -3.38
N VAL A 202 10.97 12.19 -4.51
CA VAL A 202 9.85 11.25 -4.58
C VAL A 202 10.21 9.93 -3.91
N GLY A 203 11.45 9.46 -4.08
CA GLY A 203 11.98 8.31 -3.35
C GLY A 203 11.95 8.53 -1.83
N LEU A 204 12.41 9.70 -1.39
CA LEU A 204 12.37 10.05 0.05
C LEU A 204 10.93 10.09 0.59
N TYR A 205 9.99 10.67 -0.15
CA TYR A 205 8.59 10.68 0.22
C TYR A 205 8.03 9.25 0.41
N LEU A 206 8.29 8.37 -0.55
CA LEU A 206 7.88 6.97 -0.46
C LEU A 206 8.56 6.25 0.72
N ALA A 207 9.84 6.52 0.99
CA ALA A 207 10.57 5.99 2.14
C ALA A 207 9.93 6.43 3.48
N VAL A 208 9.56 7.70 3.60
CA VAL A 208 8.85 8.21 4.79
C VAL A 208 7.54 7.48 5.00
N MET A 209 6.73 7.27 3.96
CA MET A 209 5.49 6.51 4.05
C MET A 209 5.71 5.05 4.45
N ALA A 210 6.77 4.42 3.94
CA ALA A 210 7.14 3.06 4.32
C ALA A 210 7.61 2.97 5.79
N VAL A 211 8.36 3.95 6.28
CA VAL A 211 8.75 4.04 7.69
C VAL A 211 7.53 4.25 8.60
N CYS A 212 6.59 5.11 8.23
CA CYS A 212 5.32 5.26 8.96
C CYS A 212 4.54 3.93 9.04
N CYS A 213 4.52 3.17 7.94
CA CYS A 213 3.93 1.83 7.92
C CYS A 213 4.68 0.86 8.85
N LEU A 214 6.02 0.86 8.85
CA LEU A 214 6.82 0.04 9.78
C LEU A 214 6.54 0.37 11.24
N ILE A 215 6.42 1.64 11.59
CA ILE A 215 6.06 2.08 12.95
C ILE A 215 4.66 1.57 13.31
N ALA A 216 3.68 1.69 12.42
CA ALA A 216 2.35 1.16 12.62
C ALA A 216 2.37 -0.36 12.84
N LEU A 217 3.09 -1.12 12.00
CA LEU A 217 3.24 -2.57 12.12
C LEU A 217 3.98 -3.00 13.39
N ALA A 218 4.97 -2.22 13.84
CA ALA A 218 5.69 -2.50 15.08
C ALA A 218 4.77 -2.49 16.30
N THR A 219 3.76 -1.63 16.27
CA THR A 219 2.76 -1.52 17.34
C THR A 219 1.58 -2.50 17.21
N CYS A 220 1.41 -3.16 16.05
CA CYS A 220 0.39 -4.20 15.84
C CYS A 220 0.78 -5.52 16.49
N LYS A 221 -0.22 -6.30 16.90
CA LYS A 221 -0.02 -7.69 17.32
C LYS A 221 -0.05 -8.62 16.12
N GLU A 222 0.62 -9.78 16.20
CA GLU A 222 0.45 -10.85 15.21
C GLU A 222 -0.94 -11.48 15.36
N THR A 223 -1.62 -11.70 14.25
CA THR A 223 -3.02 -12.16 14.23
C THR A 223 -3.19 -13.59 13.75
N LYS A 224 -2.11 -14.26 13.35
CA LYS A 224 -2.13 -15.60 12.75
C LYS A 224 -2.88 -16.65 13.58
N ASP A 225 -2.74 -16.62 14.92
CA ASP A 225 -3.25 -17.63 15.83
C ASP A 225 -4.39 -17.09 16.73
N VAL A 226 -5.03 -15.99 16.34
CA VAL A 226 -6.14 -15.41 17.10
C VAL A 226 -7.40 -16.22 16.85
N ASP A 227 -7.93 -16.84 17.91
CA ASP A 227 -9.22 -17.53 17.89
C ASP A 227 -10.36 -16.49 17.90
N PHE A 228 -11.04 -16.34 16.79
CA PHE A 228 -12.15 -15.40 16.61
C PHE A 228 -13.51 -15.92 17.10
N THR A 229 -13.53 -17.11 17.71
CA THR A 229 -14.75 -17.76 18.23
C THR A 229 -15.03 -17.43 19.71
N LYS A 230 -14.15 -16.66 20.36
CA LYS A 230 -14.33 -16.19 21.76
C LYS A 230 -14.90 -14.82 21.86
#